data_e858f98d6c292681844bcfa2549b2a73
#
_entry.id   e858f98d6c292681844bcfa2549b2a73
#
_cell.length_a   1.000
_cell.length_b   1.000
_cell.length_c   1.000
_cell.angle_alpha   90.00
_cell.angle_beta   90.00
_cell.angle_gamma   90.00
#
_symmetry.space_group_name_H-M   'P 1'
#
loop_
_entity.id
_entity.type
_entity.pdbx_description
1 polymer ?
#
loop_
_entity_poly.entity_id
_entity_poly.type
_entity_poly.pdbx_seq_one_letter_code
_entity_poly.pdbx_strand_id
1 'polypeptide(L)'
;GIRSVMHKYKAFPGRLRLMLYATKEILCCKEPYEVLYGTSFRGLELIILLRALGFYRKPIVIWHHTALKTSSGKIREHISRFFYKGIDHMFLFSKKLIKDSLATGKAPEEKLQLIHWGPDLAFYDHILQVMPDRKPEGFISTGKENRDVNTMLQAFCATEQQLDLYIAPTNG
;
A
#
# COMPACT_ATOMS: atom_id res chain seq x y z
N GLY A 1 -9.33 9.97 -18.15
CA GLY A 1 -9.97 8.92 -17.36
C GLY A 1 -8.93 8.12 -16.57
N ILE A 2 -9.35 7.51 -15.47
CA ILE A 2 -8.49 6.62 -14.69
C ILE A 2 -8.76 5.20 -15.18
N ARG A 3 -7.72 4.52 -15.69
CA ARG A 3 -7.77 3.10 -16.00
C ARG A 3 -7.05 2.32 -14.90
N SER A 4 -7.71 1.33 -14.37
CA SER A 4 -7.11 0.43 -13.40
C SER A 4 -6.79 -0.91 -14.03
N VAL A 5 -5.57 -1.40 -13.81
CA VAL A 5 -5.17 -2.76 -14.15
C VAL A 5 -5.36 -3.61 -12.89
N MET A 6 -6.44 -4.39 -12.86
CA MET A 6 -6.72 -5.26 -11.73
C MET A 6 -5.91 -6.55 -11.84
N HIS A 7 -5.03 -6.77 -10.89
CA HIS A 7 -4.29 -8.02 -10.80
C HIS A 7 -5.08 -9.03 -9.97
N LYS A 8 -5.56 -10.08 -10.61
CA LYS A 8 -6.08 -11.25 -9.89
C LYS A 8 -4.89 -12.04 -9.34
N TYR A 9 -4.47 -11.69 -8.14
CA TYR A 9 -3.30 -12.27 -7.47
C TYR A 9 -3.28 -13.81 -7.48
N LYS A 10 -4.46 -14.43 -7.35
CA LYS A 10 -4.61 -15.89 -7.38
C LYS A 10 -4.37 -16.51 -8.77
N ALA A 11 -4.47 -15.72 -9.85
CA ALA A 11 -4.24 -16.20 -11.21
C ALA A 11 -2.75 -16.26 -11.60
N PHE A 12 -1.87 -15.64 -10.80
CA PHE A 12 -0.43 -15.58 -11.07
C PHE A 12 0.34 -16.19 -9.90
N PRO A 13 0.60 -17.51 -9.91
CA PRO A 13 1.26 -18.21 -8.79
C PRO A 13 2.73 -17.82 -8.60
N GLY A 14 3.26 -16.85 -9.33
CA GLY A 14 4.63 -16.38 -9.21
C GLY A 14 4.78 -14.90 -9.38
N ARG A 15 5.61 -14.27 -8.53
CA ARG A 15 5.96 -12.84 -8.59
C ARG A 15 6.47 -12.44 -9.98
N LEU A 16 7.26 -13.28 -10.63
CA LEU A 16 7.81 -13.03 -11.96
C LEU A 16 6.69 -12.94 -13.03
N ARG A 17 5.72 -13.86 -12.99
CA ARG A 17 4.59 -13.82 -13.93
C ARG A 17 3.75 -12.57 -13.78
N LEU A 18 3.46 -12.18 -12.53
CA LEU A 18 2.74 -10.95 -12.24
C LEU A 18 3.49 -9.73 -12.80
N MET A 19 4.79 -9.64 -12.56
CA MET A 19 5.64 -8.56 -13.02
C MET A 19 5.67 -8.46 -14.55
N LEU A 20 5.84 -9.59 -15.26
CA LEU A 20 5.85 -9.62 -16.72
C LEU A 20 4.48 -9.25 -17.29
N TYR A 21 3.39 -9.77 -16.69
CA TYR A 21 2.04 -9.43 -17.10
C TYR A 21 1.76 -7.93 -16.94
N ALA A 22 2.01 -7.37 -15.76
CA ALA A 22 1.78 -5.95 -15.51
C ALA A 22 2.60 -5.06 -16.45
N THR A 23 3.87 -5.41 -16.68
CA THR A 23 4.73 -4.67 -17.60
C THR A 23 4.18 -4.72 -19.02
N LYS A 24 3.74 -5.89 -19.50
CA LYS A 24 3.11 -6.03 -20.81
C LYS A 24 1.86 -5.15 -20.94
N GLU A 25 0.95 -5.21 -19.96
CA GLU A 25 -0.28 -4.41 -19.96
C GLU A 25 0.02 -2.91 -20.00
N ILE A 26 1.04 -2.46 -19.24
CA ILE A 26 1.44 -1.06 -19.20
C ILE A 26 2.04 -0.61 -20.54
N LEU A 27 2.97 -1.39 -21.09
CA LEU A 27 3.64 -1.05 -22.35
C LEU A 27 2.73 -1.14 -23.57
N CYS A 28 1.77 -2.08 -23.57
CA CYS A 28 0.81 -2.28 -24.65
C CYS A 28 -0.47 -1.44 -24.47
N CYS A 29 -0.55 -0.59 -23.45
CA CYS A 29 -1.71 0.25 -23.21
C CYS A 29 -1.89 1.25 -24.36
N LYS A 30 -3.01 1.14 -25.08
CA LYS A 30 -3.34 2.02 -26.21
C LYS A 30 -3.96 3.35 -25.76
N GLU A 31 -4.51 3.40 -24.54
CA GLU A 31 -5.09 4.61 -24.00
C GLU A 31 -4.00 5.57 -23.54
N PRO A 32 -4.11 6.86 -23.83
CA PRO A 32 -3.15 7.85 -23.38
C PRO A 32 -3.23 7.98 -21.84
N TYR A 33 -2.09 7.97 -21.19
CA TYR A 33 -1.96 8.28 -19.78
C TYR A 33 -0.64 9.05 -19.54
N GLU A 34 -0.61 9.89 -18.53
CA GLU A 34 0.52 10.75 -18.23
C GLU A 34 1.39 10.18 -17.11
N VAL A 35 0.77 9.51 -16.15
CA VAL A 35 1.42 9.02 -14.93
C VAL A 35 1.03 7.57 -14.68
N LEU A 36 2.00 6.75 -14.29
CA LEU A 36 1.76 5.42 -13.74
C LEU A 36 1.69 5.51 -12.21
N TYR A 37 0.53 5.21 -11.65
CA TYR A 37 0.34 5.18 -10.21
C TYR A 37 0.22 3.75 -9.70
N GLY A 38 0.98 3.42 -8.67
CA GLY A 38 0.93 2.13 -7.99
C GLY A 38 0.65 2.26 -6.51
N THR A 39 -0.31 1.50 -6.00
CA THR A 39 -0.57 1.38 -4.55
C THR A 39 0.52 0.59 -3.82
N SER A 40 1.41 -0.05 -4.55
CA SER A 40 2.66 -0.63 -4.10
C SER A 40 3.57 -0.84 -5.32
N PHE A 41 4.86 -1.07 -5.11
CA PHE A 41 5.75 -1.42 -6.22
C PHE A 41 5.64 -2.90 -6.66
N ARG A 42 4.89 -3.72 -5.94
CA ARG A 42 4.75 -5.14 -6.21
C ARG A 42 4.04 -5.41 -7.54
N GLY A 43 4.72 -6.11 -8.43
CA GLY A 43 4.30 -6.32 -9.81
C GLY A 43 4.75 -5.23 -10.78
N LEU A 44 5.25 -4.11 -10.28
CA LEU A 44 5.78 -3.01 -11.09
C LEU A 44 7.31 -2.99 -11.17
N GLU A 45 7.99 -3.98 -10.59
CA GLU A 45 9.43 -3.98 -10.44
C GLU A 45 10.17 -3.85 -11.78
N LEU A 46 9.69 -4.54 -12.82
CA LEU A 46 10.32 -4.48 -14.13
C LEU A 46 10.10 -3.12 -14.81
N ILE A 47 8.89 -2.55 -14.73
CA ILE A 47 8.65 -1.24 -15.33
C ILE A 47 9.42 -0.13 -14.60
N ILE A 48 9.60 -0.24 -13.28
CA ILE A 48 10.44 0.66 -12.49
C ILE A 48 11.91 0.55 -12.93
N LEU A 49 12.40 -0.67 -13.15
CA LEU A 49 13.77 -0.87 -13.68
C LEU A 49 13.92 -0.29 -15.10
N LEU A 50 12.93 -0.50 -15.98
CA LEU A 50 12.93 0.10 -17.31
C LEU A 50 12.91 1.64 -17.24
N ARG A 51 12.24 2.22 -16.25
CA ARG A 51 12.27 3.66 -15.97
C ARG A 51 13.65 4.11 -15.53
N ALA A 52 14.28 3.39 -14.59
CA ALA A 52 15.63 3.68 -14.12
C ALA A 52 16.69 3.61 -15.24
N LEU A 53 16.48 2.72 -16.23
CA LEU A 53 17.31 2.58 -17.42
C LEU A 53 16.98 3.58 -18.54
N GLY A 54 15.92 4.37 -18.41
CA GLY A 54 15.47 5.34 -19.42
C GLY A 54 14.63 4.78 -20.57
N PHE A 55 14.32 3.48 -20.57
CA PHE A 55 13.46 2.85 -21.60
C PHE A 55 11.98 3.18 -21.41
N TYR A 56 11.53 3.37 -20.18
CA TYR A 56 10.18 3.84 -19.88
C TYR A 56 10.23 5.31 -19.48
N ARG A 57 9.45 6.17 -20.15
CA ARG A 57 9.59 7.63 -20.01
C ARG A 57 8.56 8.30 -19.13
N LYS A 58 7.42 7.66 -18.87
CA LYS A 58 6.35 8.27 -18.06
C LYS A 58 6.69 8.21 -16.58
N PRO A 59 6.30 9.24 -15.80
CA PRO A 59 6.53 9.26 -14.36
C PRO A 59 5.87 8.08 -13.65
N ILE A 60 6.55 7.56 -12.63
CA ILE A 60 6.04 6.50 -11.77
C ILE A 60 5.88 7.06 -10.36
N VAL A 61 4.66 6.99 -9.85
CA VAL A 61 4.30 7.41 -8.50
C VAL A 61 3.87 6.18 -7.70
N ILE A 62 4.45 5.97 -6.54
CA ILE A 62 4.17 4.80 -5.70
C ILE A 62 3.67 5.22 -4.32
N TRP A 63 2.59 4.60 -3.90
CA TRP A 63 2.18 4.67 -2.51
C TRP A 63 2.92 3.59 -1.71
N HIS A 64 3.84 4.01 -0.85
CA HIS A 64 4.71 3.11 -0.13
C HIS A 64 4.32 3.02 1.35
N HIS A 65 3.94 1.83 1.78
CA HIS A 65 3.35 1.60 3.10
C HIS A 65 4.37 1.48 4.24
N THR A 66 5.65 1.33 3.92
CA THR A 66 6.71 1.14 4.92
C THR A 66 7.89 2.04 4.61
N ALA A 67 8.77 2.26 5.57
CA ALA A 67 10.03 2.93 5.30
C ALA A 67 10.91 2.11 4.36
N LEU A 68 11.72 2.80 3.55
CA LEU A 68 12.76 2.16 2.76
C LEU A 68 13.75 1.50 3.70
N LYS A 69 14.20 0.28 3.36
CA LYS A 69 15.13 -0.48 4.19
C LYS A 69 16.47 -0.61 3.50
N THR A 70 17.55 -0.58 4.27
CA THR A 70 18.87 -0.94 3.78
C THR A 70 18.89 -2.43 3.43
N SER A 71 19.57 -2.78 2.35
CA SER A 71 19.72 -4.17 1.92
C SER A 71 20.94 -4.80 2.55
N SER A 72 20.89 -6.10 2.83
CA SER A 72 22.05 -6.84 3.28
C SER A 72 23.04 -7.03 2.12
N GLY A 73 24.24 -6.51 2.26
CA GLY A 73 25.33 -6.62 1.28
C GLY A 73 25.38 -5.49 0.24
N LYS A 74 26.61 -5.13 -0.13
CA LYS A 74 26.92 -3.96 -0.98
C LYS A 74 26.26 -4.04 -2.37
N ILE A 75 26.27 -5.22 -3.01
CA ILE A 75 25.70 -5.40 -4.35
C ILE A 75 24.18 -5.19 -4.33
N ARG A 76 23.49 -5.81 -3.36
CA ARG A 76 22.03 -5.65 -3.20
C ARG A 76 21.66 -4.20 -2.91
N GLU A 77 22.46 -3.51 -2.13
CA GLU A 77 22.24 -2.10 -1.82
C GLU A 77 22.37 -1.24 -3.09
N HIS A 78 23.38 -1.48 -3.93
CA HIS A 78 23.54 -0.79 -5.21
C HIS A 78 22.35 -1.04 -6.15
N ILE A 79 21.93 -2.28 -6.30
CA ILE A 79 20.77 -2.64 -7.11
C ILE A 79 19.51 -1.97 -6.57
N SER A 80 19.34 -1.96 -5.25
CA SER A 80 18.21 -1.32 -4.60
C SER A 80 18.19 0.19 -4.83
N ARG A 81 19.33 0.87 -4.68
CA ARG A 81 19.46 2.31 -4.98
C ARG A 81 19.14 2.62 -6.44
N PHE A 82 19.62 1.79 -7.35
CA PHE A 82 19.31 1.92 -8.77
C PHE A 82 17.81 1.73 -9.04
N PHE A 83 17.17 0.75 -8.41
CA PHE A 83 15.73 0.52 -8.51
C PHE A 83 14.93 1.76 -8.10
N TYR A 84 15.25 2.39 -6.96
CA TYR A 84 14.54 3.58 -6.49
C TYR A 84 14.75 4.83 -7.36
N LYS A 85 15.77 4.85 -8.23
CA LYS A 85 15.90 5.90 -9.25
C LYS A 85 14.75 5.90 -10.24
N GLY A 86 14.19 4.73 -10.53
CA GLY A 86 13.05 4.57 -11.43
C GLY A 86 11.69 5.01 -10.88
N ILE A 87 11.63 5.45 -9.61
CA ILE A 87 10.42 5.99 -9.00
C ILE A 87 10.58 7.51 -8.93
N ASP A 88 9.62 8.25 -9.45
CA ASP A 88 9.66 9.70 -9.47
C ASP A 88 9.15 10.29 -8.15
N HIS A 89 8.03 9.77 -7.61
CA HIS A 89 7.48 10.20 -6.32
C HIS A 89 6.98 9.01 -5.50
N MET A 90 7.17 9.10 -4.18
CA MET A 90 6.65 8.13 -3.22
C MET A 90 5.82 8.83 -2.15
N PHE A 91 4.60 8.36 -1.96
CA PHE A 91 3.75 8.78 -0.86
C PHE A 91 3.96 7.87 0.36
N LEU A 92 4.18 8.47 1.50
CA LEU A 92 4.38 7.83 2.79
C LEU A 92 3.39 8.36 3.82
N PHE A 93 2.97 7.52 4.76
CA PHE A 93 1.89 7.84 5.70
C PHE A 93 2.31 8.68 6.91
N SER A 94 3.61 8.82 7.19
CA SER A 94 4.05 9.56 8.35
C SER A 94 5.42 10.20 8.15
N LYS A 95 5.65 11.29 8.88
CA LYS A 95 6.96 11.95 8.95
C LYS A 95 8.07 11.00 9.40
N LYS A 96 7.75 10.04 10.28
CA LYS A 96 8.70 9.01 10.73
C LYS A 96 9.13 8.13 9.55
N LEU A 97 8.21 7.66 8.72
CA LEU A 97 8.54 6.86 7.53
C LEU A 97 9.40 7.63 6.54
N ILE A 98 9.15 8.93 6.36
CA ILE A 98 9.99 9.79 5.53
C ILE A 98 11.40 9.87 6.12
N LYS A 99 11.54 10.20 7.40
CA LYS A 99 12.82 10.30 8.09
C LYS A 99 13.62 8.99 7.99
N ASP A 100 12.98 7.87 8.28
CA ASP A 100 13.61 6.55 8.23
C ASP A 100 14.02 6.17 6.78
N SER A 101 13.24 6.59 5.78
CA SER A 101 13.56 6.38 4.36
C SER A 101 14.75 7.23 3.91
N LEU A 102 14.78 8.49 4.29
CA LEU A 102 15.90 9.40 4.00
C LEU A 102 17.21 8.88 4.58
N ALA A 103 17.18 8.33 5.80
CA ALA A 103 18.37 7.75 6.45
C ALA A 103 19.03 6.63 5.63
N THR A 104 18.29 5.98 4.71
CA THR A 104 18.86 4.94 3.83
C THR A 104 19.65 5.51 2.65
N GLY A 105 19.45 6.80 2.31
CA GLY A 105 20.03 7.45 1.14
C GLY A 105 19.61 6.84 -0.21
N LYS A 106 18.45 6.14 -0.26
CA LYS A 106 17.93 5.50 -1.50
C LYS A 106 17.08 6.42 -2.34
N ALA A 107 16.46 7.40 -1.72
CA ALA A 107 15.66 8.41 -2.39
C ALA A 107 15.96 9.77 -1.77
N PRO A 108 16.07 10.82 -2.59
CA PRO A 108 16.21 12.18 -2.10
C PRO A 108 14.88 12.71 -1.58
N GLU A 109 14.93 13.78 -0.78
CA GLU A 109 13.77 14.31 -0.06
C GLU A 109 12.63 14.74 -1.00
N GLU A 110 12.96 15.35 -2.13
CA GLU A 110 12.00 15.83 -3.11
C GLU A 110 11.12 14.73 -3.73
N LYS A 111 11.54 13.47 -3.62
CA LYS A 111 10.74 12.31 -4.06
C LYS A 111 9.80 11.78 -2.99
N LEU A 112 9.96 12.16 -1.74
CA LEU A 112 9.21 11.62 -0.61
C LEU A 112 8.17 12.63 -0.15
N GLN A 113 6.91 12.26 -0.21
CA GLN A 113 5.81 13.14 0.16
C GLN A 113 4.94 12.50 1.23
N LEU A 114 4.55 13.33 2.20
CA LEU A 114 3.59 12.90 3.21
C LEU A 114 2.18 12.91 2.62
N ILE A 115 1.49 11.79 2.73
CA ILE A 115 0.06 11.74 2.44
C ILE A 115 -0.69 11.36 3.71
N HIS A 116 -1.71 12.12 4.03
CA HIS A 116 -2.63 11.78 5.10
C HIS A 116 -3.69 10.83 4.55
N TRP A 117 -3.84 9.70 5.21
CA TRP A 117 -4.92 8.77 4.95
C TRP A 117 -5.89 8.81 6.13
N GLY A 118 -7.15 8.87 5.84
CA GLY A 118 -8.17 8.94 6.86
C GLY A 118 -9.54 8.53 6.32
N PRO A 119 -10.54 8.42 7.21
CA PRO A 119 -11.91 8.15 6.79
C PRO A 119 -12.46 9.32 5.95
N ASP A 120 -13.36 9.00 5.05
CA ASP A 120 -14.16 9.98 4.34
C ASP A 120 -15.17 10.59 5.33
N LEU A 121 -14.85 11.75 5.87
CA LEU A 121 -15.68 12.42 6.87
C LEU A 121 -17.06 12.78 6.31
N ALA A 122 -17.14 13.21 5.05
CA ALA A 122 -18.42 13.54 4.42
C ALA A 122 -19.35 12.31 4.34
N PHE A 123 -18.78 11.14 4.05
CA PHE A 123 -19.54 9.87 4.09
C PHE A 123 -20.04 9.55 5.49
N TYR A 124 -19.20 9.68 6.51
CA TYR A 124 -19.61 9.40 7.89
C TYR A 124 -20.63 10.40 8.40
N ASP A 125 -20.47 11.68 8.09
CA ASP A 125 -21.48 12.72 8.44
C ASP A 125 -22.82 12.44 7.77
N HIS A 126 -22.81 12.02 6.51
CA HIS A 126 -24.04 11.61 5.82
C HIS A 126 -24.68 10.38 6.48
N ILE A 127 -23.91 9.36 6.83
CA ILE A 127 -24.44 8.18 7.52
C ILE A 127 -25.06 8.56 8.84
N LEU A 128 -24.44 9.43 9.64
CA LEU A 128 -25.02 9.89 10.91
C LEU A 128 -26.33 10.64 10.73
N GLN A 129 -26.52 11.36 9.61
CA GLN A 129 -27.77 12.06 9.31
C GLN A 129 -28.93 11.12 8.90
N VAL A 130 -28.62 10.02 8.21
CA VAL A 130 -29.63 9.10 7.67
C VAL A 130 -29.89 7.88 8.55
N MET A 131 -29.00 7.60 9.49
CA MET A 131 -29.21 6.51 10.44
C MET A 131 -30.16 6.96 11.57
N PRO A 132 -31.13 6.12 11.93
CA PRO A 132 -31.95 6.38 13.10
C PRO A 132 -31.06 6.41 14.35
N ASP A 133 -31.47 7.22 15.34
CA ASP A 133 -30.84 7.34 16.66
C ASP A 133 -30.77 5.96 17.36
N ARG A 134 -29.76 5.19 17.00
CA ARG A 134 -29.40 3.97 17.70
C ARG A 134 -28.36 4.30 18.76
N LYS A 135 -28.69 4.02 20.00
CA LYS A 135 -27.67 4.03 21.05
C LYS A 135 -26.69 2.91 20.73
N PRO A 136 -25.40 3.22 20.58
CA PRO A 136 -24.39 2.18 20.39
C PRO A 136 -24.38 1.27 21.62
N GLU A 137 -24.56 -0.02 21.39
CA GLU A 137 -24.49 -1.04 22.44
C GLU A 137 -23.35 -2.00 22.13
N GLY A 138 -22.48 -2.22 23.13
CA GLY A 138 -21.35 -3.14 23.01
C GLY A 138 -20.18 -2.61 22.15
N PHE A 139 -19.34 -3.54 21.76
CA PHE A 139 -18.12 -3.29 21.00
C PHE A 139 -18.08 -4.13 19.75
N ILE A 140 -17.52 -3.59 18.68
CA ILE A 140 -17.30 -4.31 17.43
C ILE A 140 -15.82 -4.30 17.08
N SER A 141 -15.27 -5.46 16.75
CA SER A 141 -13.93 -5.57 16.21
C SER A 141 -13.97 -6.17 14.83
N THR A 142 -13.45 -5.42 13.85
CA THR A 142 -13.32 -5.87 12.47
C THR A 142 -11.86 -5.86 12.07
N GLY A 143 -11.45 -6.77 11.22
CA GLY A 143 -10.10 -6.75 10.69
C GLY A 143 -9.70 -8.04 10.03
N LYS A 144 -8.76 -7.92 9.08
CA LYS A 144 -8.32 -9.07 8.28
C LYS A 144 -6.95 -9.59 8.71
N GLU A 145 -6.08 -8.73 9.23
CA GLU A 145 -4.67 -9.08 9.49
C GLU A 145 -4.16 -8.46 10.79
N ASN A 146 -3.17 -9.11 11.41
CA ASN A 146 -2.42 -8.62 12.57
C ASN A 146 -3.29 -8.24 13.77
N ARG A 147 -4.27 -9.09 14.11
CA ARG A 147 -5.11 -8.94 15.30
C ARG A 147 -4.71 -9.94 16.36
N ASP A 148 -4.41 -9.48 17.55
CA ASP A 148 -4.25 -10.33 18.72
C ASP A 148 -5.63 -10.65 19.32
N VAL A 149 -6.28 -11.62 18.69
CA VAL A 149 -7.63 -12.04 19.07
C VAL A 149 -7.65 -12.65 20.46
N ASN A 150 -6.60 -13.39 20.85
CA ASN A 150 -6.55 -14.05 22.14
C ASN A 150 -6.51 -13.03 23.30
N THR A 151 -5.64 -12.03 23.20
CA THR A 151 -5.58 -10.96 24.22
C THR A 151 -6.90 -10.19 24.28
N MET A 152 -7.51 -9.91 23.13
CA MET A 152 -8.80 -9.21 23.09
C MET A 152 -9.91 -10.05 23.76
N LEU A 153 -10.02 -11.33 23.44
CA LEU A 153 -11.01 -12.23 24.05
C LEU A 153 -10.79 -12.32 25.57
N GLN A 154 -9.56 -12.50 26.02
CA GLN A 154 -9.24 -12.53 27.46
C GLN A 154 -9.66 -11.24 28.18
N ALA A 155 -9.42 -10.10 27.56
CA ALA A 155 -9.82 -8.81 28.12
C ALA A 155 -11.35 -8.70 28.22
N PHE A 156 -12.08 -9.13 27.20
CA PHE A 156 -13.54 -9.06 27.21
C PHE A 156 -14.20 -10.12 28.09
N CYS A 157 -13.63 -11.31 28.25
CA CYS A 157 -14.11 -12.31 29.22
C CYS A 157 -14.14 -11.81 30.67
N ALA A 158 -13.35 -10.80 30.99
CA ALA A 158 -13.32 -10.16 32.30
C ALA A 158 -14.35 -9.01 32.44
N THR A 159 -15.15 -8.75 31.40
CA THR A 159 -16.16 -7.69 31.38
C THR A 159 -17.53 -8.27 31.07
N GLU A 160 -18.59 -7.56 31.44
CA GLU A 160 -19.98 -7.90 31.06
C GLU A 160 -20.37 -7.27 29.71
N GLN A 161 -19.39 -6.77 28.94
CA GLN A 161 -19.64 -6.07 27.69
C GLN A 161 -19.75 -7.05 26.52
N GLN A 162 -20.70 -6.78 25.63
CA GLN A 162 -20.83 -7.52 24.37
C GLN A 162 -19.70 -7.15 23.41
N LEU A 163 -19.08 -8.15 22.79
CA LEU A 163 -18.10 -7.99 21.74
C LEU A 163 -18.50 -8.77 20.49
N ASP A 164 -18.74 -8.07 19.41
CA ASP A 164 -19.00 -8.66 18.09
C ASP A 164 -17.72 -8.71 17.27
N LEU A 165 -17.31 -9.90 16.84
CA LEU A 165 -16.08 -10.15 16.09
C LEU A 165 -16.36 -10.46 14.62
N TYR A 166 -15.87 -9.62 13.72
CA TYR A 166 -15.88 -9.82 12.28
C TYR A 166 -14.46 -10.01 11.77
N ILE A 167 -13.94 -11.22 11.93
CA ILE A 167 -12.57 -11.60 11.54
C ILE A 167 -12.58 -12.68 10.48
N ALA A 168 -11.55 -12.68 9.61
CA ALA A 168 -11.42 -13.72 8.60
C ALA A 168 -11.05 -15.07 9.26
N PRO A 169 -11.62 -16.22 8.82
CA PRO A 169 -11.34 -17.53 9.39
C PRO A 169 -9.86 -17.97 9.35
N THR A 170 -9.05 -17.31 8.53
CA THR A 170 -7.63 -17.61 8.35
C THR A 170 -6.71 -16.86 9.32
N ASN A 171 -7.26 -16.10 10.25
CA ASN A 171 -6.50 -15.24 11.18
C ASN A 171 -6.56 -15.77 12.63
N GLY A 172 -6.76 -17.05 12.81
CA GLY A 172 -6.67 -17.75 14.09
C GLY A 172 -5.45 -18.61 14.15
#